data_002dda2c6e4e9714f02b63d3cf9d1571
#
_entry.id   002dda2c6e4e9714f02b63d3cf9d1571
#
_cell.length_a   1.000
_cell.length_b   1.000
_cell.length_c   1.000
_cell.angle_alpha   90.00
_cell.angle_beta   90.00
_cell.angle_gamma   90.00
#
_symmetry.space_group_name_H-M   'P 1'
#
loop_
_entity.id
_entity.type
_entity.pdbx_description
1 polymer ?
#
loop_
_entity_poly.entity_id
_entity_poly.type
_entity_poly.pdbx_seq_one_letter_code
_entity_poly.pdbx_strand_id
1 'polypeptide(L)'
;PEVFPFSDLAGFPELSVAGHGGELIIGQLHGFTVACMRGRTHYYENIEHGFPKTITRTMKLIGCQYFLSTNASGSLRESVGPGSLVMITDHISFNFNNPLVGPNDEEFGPRFIGMENVYHPATRDRLKASAKSLDLTLHEGVYFGVLGPSFETPAEIRAYRTLGAEVIGMSTIPEVICAHHCGLHVGVI
;
A
#
# COMPACT_ATOMS: atom_id res chain seq x y z
N PRO A 1 -4.81 -14.75 18.50
CA PRO A 1 -5.03 -14.52 17.08
C PRO A 1 -5.21 -15.84 16.34
N GLU A 2 -6.01 -15.82 15.28
CA GLU A 2 -6.11 -16.92 14.32
C GLU A 2 -5.16 -16.63 13.16
N VAL A 3 -4.50 -17.67 12.64
CA VAL A 3 -3.48 -17.55 11.58
C VAL A 3 -3.90 -18.44 10.41
N PHE A 4 -3.95 -17.86 9.24
CA PHE A 4 -4.32 -18.52 7.99
C PHE A 4 -3.15 -18.40 7.00
N PRO A 5 -2.42 -19.48 6.70
CA PRO A 5 -1.40 -19.47 5.64
C PRO A 5 -2.03 -19.09 4.29
N PHE A 6 -1.33 -18.34 3.47
CA PHE A 6 -1.85 -17.97 2.13
C PHE A 6 -2.06 -19.19 1.25
N SER A 7 -1.29 -20.27 1.45
CA SER A 7 -1.48 -21.55 0.77
C SER A 7 -2.87 -22.16 0.99
N ASP A 8 -3.51 -21.84 2.11
CA ASP A 8 -4.84 -22.36 2.47
C ASP A 8 -5.98 -21.46 1.99
N LEU A 9 -5.64 -20.28 1.44
CA LEU A 9 -6.58 -19.28 0.97
C LEU A 9 -6.65 -19.27 -0.56
N ALA A 10 -7.81 -19.62 -1.11
CA ALA A 10 -8.00 -19.65 -2.55
C ALA A 10 -7.73 -18.29 -3.21
N GLY A 11 -6.89 -18.26 -4.24
CA GLY A 11 -6.51 -17.04 -4.96
C GLY A 11 -5.46 -16.18 -4.28
N PHE A 12 -4.93 -16.61 -3.13
CA PHE A 12 -3.77 -15.96 -2.53
C PHE A 12 -2.48 -16.53 -3.12
N PRO A 13 -1.45 -15.70 -3.40
CA PRO A 13 -0.23 -16.17 -4.02
C PRO A 13 0.75 -16.75 -3.00
N GLU A 14 1.67 -17.55 -3.50
CA GLU A 14 2.90 -17.84 -2.79
C GLU A 14 3.84 -16.63 -2.82
N LEU A 15 4.48 -16.33 -1.69
CA LEU A 15 5.42 -15.22 -1.59
C LEU A 15 6.85 -15.72 -1.82
N SER A 16 7.63 -14.99 -2.62
CA SER A 16 9.01 -15.34 -2.95
C SER A 16 10.04 -14.45 -2.23
N VAL A 17 9.63 -13.30 -1.73
CA VAL A 17 10.53 -12.33 -1.09
C VAL A 17 10.83 -12.74 0.35
N ALA A 18 12.12 -12.81 0.69
CA ALA A 18 12.59 -13.13 2.04
C ALA A 18 12.02 -12.15 3.08
N GLY A 19 11.53 -12.68 4.19
CA GLY A 19 10.91 -11.90 5.28
C GLY A 19 9.39 -11.72 5.14
N HIS A 20 8.79 -12.11 4.04
CA HIS A 20 7.35 -12.15 3.86
C HIS A 20 6.80 -13.52 4.32
N GLY A 21 5.99 -13.53 5.38
CA GLY A 21 5.54 -14.77 6.04
C GLY A 21 4.41 -15.50 5.32
N GLY A 22 3.70 -14.85 4.41
CA GLY A 22 2.60 -15.47 3.67
C GLY A 22 1.43 -15.88 4.55
N GLU A 23 1.01 -15.04 5.48
CA GLU A 23 -0.05 -15.35 6.44
C GLU A 23 -1.04 -14.18 6.56
N LEU A 24 -2.32 -14.50 6.70
CA LEU A 24 -3.36 -13.61 7.19
C LEU A 24 -3.57 -13.91 8.68
N ILE A 25 -3.39 -12.91 9.52
CA ILE A 25 -3.55 -13.02 10.97
C ILE A 25 -4.74 -12.18 11.40
N ILE A 26 -5.74 -12.80 12.01
CA ILE A 26 -6.90 -12.09 12.56
C ILE A 26 -6.83 -12.14 14.09
N GLY A 27 -6.94 -10.98 14.74
CA GLY A 27 -6.83 -10.90 16.18
C GLY A 27 -7.28 -9.57 16.76
N GLN A 28 -7.09 -9.41 18.07
CA GLN A 28 -7.41 -8.19 18.80
C GLN A 28 -6.15 -7.37 19.04
N LEU A 29 -6.19 -6.08 18.71
CA LEU A 29 -5.13 -5.13 18.99
C LEU A 29 -5.75 -3.87 19.62
N HIS A 30 -5.44 -3.59 20.88
CA HIS A 30 -5.98 -2.46 21.64
C HIS A 30 -7.52 -2.33 21.57
N GLY A 31 -8.24 -3.47 21.62
CA GLY A 31 -9.69 -3.51 21.60
C GLY A 31 -10.33 -3.47 20.19
N PHE A 32 -9.52 -3.40 19.14
CA PHE A 32 -10.00 -3.47 17.76
C PHE A 32 -9.69 -4.84 17.14
N THR A 33 -10.63 -5.36 16.36
CA THR A 33 -10.36 -6.52 15.52
C THR A 33 -9.52 -6.08 14.33
N VAL A 34 -8.37 -6.72 14.14
CA VAL A 34 -7.41 -6.40 13.08
C VAL A 34 -7.17 -7.64 12.24
N ALA A 35 -7.23 -7.48 10.93
CA ALA A 35 -6.73 -8.44 9.95
C ALA A 35 -5.37 -7.95 9.44
N CYS A 36 -4.31 -8.69 9.73
CA CYS A 36 -2.94 -8.34 9.38
C CYS A 36 -2.39 -9.28 8.32
N MET A 37 -1.99 -8.73 7.18
CA MET A 37 -1.25 -9.45 6.14
C MET A 37 0.24 -9.47 6.49
N ARG A 38 0.78 -10.64 6.81
CA ARG A 38 2.21 -10.79 7.07
C ARG A 38 2.95 -11.04 5.77
N GLY A 39 3.22 -9.96 5.05
CA GLY A 39 3.85 -9.96 3.74
C GLY A 39 2.90 -9.58 2.61
N ARG A 40 3.48 -9.33 1.46
CA ARG A 40 2.79 -9.00 0.21
C ARG A 40 3.59 -9.50 -0.98
N THR A 41 2.97 -9.52 -2.14
CA THR A 41 3.65 -9.71 -3.41
C THR A 41 4.02 -8.38 -4.05
N HIS A 42 4.95 -8.45 -4.98
CA HIS A 42 5.36 -7.31 -5.79
C HIS A 42 5.24 -7.66 -7.27
N TYR A 43 4.99 -6.67 -8.10
CA TYR A 43 4.86 -6.90 -9.55
C TYR A 43 6.12 -7.47 -10.21
N TYR A 44 7.30 -7.23 -9.64
CA TYR A 44 8.54 -7.82 -10.13
C TYR A 44 8.67 -9.34 -9.85
N GLU A 45 7.80 -9.92 -9.04
CA GLU A 45 7.76 -11.37 -8.78
C GLU A 45 7.03 -12.16 -9.88
N ASN A 46 6.64 -11.50 -10.98
CA ASN A 46 5.89 -12.08 -12.10
C ASN A 46 4.53 -12.69 -11.70
N ILE A 47 3.88 -12.07 -10.74
CA ILE A 47 2.58 -12.52 -10.24
C ILE A 47 1.46 -11.92 -11.08
N GLU A 48 0.39 -12.68 -11.26
CA GLU A 48 -0.80 -12.20 -11.97
C GLU A 48 -1.31 -10.87 -11.40
N HIS A 49 -1.60 -9.91 -12.28
CA HIS A 49 -2.03 -8.55 -11.91
C HIS A 49 -3.35 -8.49 -11.11
N GLY A 50 -4.03 -9.61 -10.91
CA GLY A 50 -5.27 -9.72 -10.13
C GLY A 50 -5.07 -9.70 -8.61
N PHE A 51 -3.87 -9.96 -8.13
CA PHE A 51 -3.61 -10.17 -6.72
C PHE A 51 -3.95 -8.99 -5.78
N PRO A 52 -3.65 -7.72 -6.12
CA PRO A 52 -4.08 -6.59 -5.29
C PRO A 52 -5.61 -6.52 -5.10
N LYS A 53 -6.39 -6.94 -6.13
CA LYS A 53 -7.84 -7.07 -6.02
C LYS A 53 -8.23 -8.15 -5.01
N THR A 54 -7.63 -9.35 -5.11
CA THR A 54 -7.94 -10.47 -4.22
C THR A 54 -7.78 -10.07 -2.77
N ILE A 55 -6.62 -9.50 -2.40
CA ILE A 55 -6.37 -9.06 -1.03
C ILE A 55 -7.39 -8.03 -0.57
N THR A 56 -7.50 -6.92 -1.28
CA THR A 56 -8.29 -5.77 -0.81
C THR A 56 -9.78 -6.08 -0.77
N ARG A 57 -10.27 -6.85 -1.74
CA ARG A 57 -11.66 -7.33 -1.75
C ARG A 57 -11.94 -8.34 -0.64
N THR A 58 -11.01 -9.24 -0.35
CA THR A 58 -11.11 -10.12 0.82
C THR A 58 -11.21 -9.31 2.11
N MET A 59 -10.35 -8.30 2.31
CA MET A 59 -10.44 -7.42 3.47
C MET A 59 -11.80 -6.71 3.55
N LYS A 60 -12.32 -6.24 2.42
CA LYS A 60 -13.67 -5.64 2.36
C LYS A 60 -14.75 -6.63 2.76
N LEU A 61 -14.74 -7.84 2.22
CA LEU A 61 -15.76 -8.87 2.46
C LEU A 61 -15.76 -9.37 3.91
N ILE A 62 -14.61 -9.45 4.58
CA ILE A 62 -14.54 -9.78 6.00
C ILE A 62 -14.86 -8.60 6.93
N GLY A 63 -15.26 -7.44 6.38
CA GLY A 63 -15.80 -6.31 7.14
C GLY A 63 -14.79 -5.24 7.53
N CYS A 64 -13.57 -5.25 6.99
CA CYS A 64 -12.62 -4.17 7.19
C CYS A 64 -13.18 -2.84 6.64
N GLN A 65 -12.92 -1.75 7.35
CA GLN A 65 -13.28 -0.40 6.95
C GLN A 65 -12.05 0.44 6.58
N TYR A 66 -10.91 0.11 7.18
CA TYR A 66 -9.63 0.79 6.98
C TYR A 66 -8.62 -0.16 6.37
N PHE A 67 -7.80 0.38 5.47
CA PHE A 67 -6.65 -0.29 4.91
C PHE A 67 -5.40 0.52 5.24
N LEU A 68 -4.60 0.01 6.18
CA LEU A 68 -3.32 0.60 6.55
C LEU A 68 -2.21 -0.21 5.93
N SER A 69 -1.40 0.40 5.08
CA SER A 69 -0.26 -0.23 4.44
C SER A 69 1.04 0.38 4.95
N THR A 70 2.05 -0.46 5.11
CA THR A 70 3.42 -0.03 5.39
C THR A 70 4.36 -0.52 4.29
N ASN A 71 5.41 0.24 4.01
CA ASN A 71 6.43 -0.15 3.05
C ASN A 71 7.82 0.35 3.47
N ALA A 72 8.85 -0.15 2.80
CA ALA A 72 10.17 0.45 2.81
C ALA A 72 10.36 1.24 1.52
N SER A 73 10.78 2.51 1.63
CA SER A 73 10.95 3.42 0.50
C SER A 73 12.32 4.09 0.51
N GLY A 74 12.83 4.41 -0.67
CA GLY A 74 13.96 5.32 -0.83
C GLY A 74 13.51 6.76 -0.64
N SER A 75 14.25 7.55 0.16
CA SER A 75 13.99 8.98 0.27
C SER A 75 14.63 9.75 -0.87
N LEU A 76 13.88 10.67 -1.48
CA LEU A 76 14.37 11.64 -2.46
C LEU A 76 14.66 13.01 -1.81
N ARG A 77 14.46 13.12 -0.49
CA ARG A 77 14.70 14.34 0.31
C ARG A 77 15.89 14.15 1.23
N GLU A 78 16.87 15.04 1.16
CA GLU A 78 18.05 15.00 2.05
C GLU A 78 17.69 15.19 3.53
N SER A 79 16.58 15.91 3.80
CA SER A 79 16.10 16.15 5.16
C SER A 79 15.36 14.97 5.79
N VAL A 80 15.11 13.91 5.03
CA VAL A 80 14.40 12.70 5.49
C VAL A 80 15.33 11.50 5.31
N GLY A 81 16.09 11.20 6.35
CA GLY A 81 17.11 10.15 6.35
C GLY A 81 16.56 8.75 6.65
N PRO A 82 17.43 7.72 6.61
CA PRO A 82 17.06 6.36 6.98
C PRO A 82 16.45 6.26 8.39
N GLY A 83 15.41 5.43 8.52
CA GLY A 83 14.67 5.26 9.77
C GLY A 83 13.57 6.29 10.01
N SER A 84 13.40 7.26 9.12
CA SER A 84 12.30 8.22 9.18
C SER A 84 10.96 7.56 8.84
N LEU A 85 9.88 8.03 9.49
CA LEU A 85 8.51 7.67 9.13
C LEU A 85 7.96 8.73 8.17
N VAL A 86 7.38 8.27 7.05
CA VAL A 86 6.78 9.14 6.03
C VAL A 86 5.36 8.69 5.75
N MET A 87 4.38 9.51 6.12
CA MET A 87 2.99 9.30 5.74
C MET A 87 2.80 9.72 4.28
N ILE A 88 2.28 8.81 3.47
CA ILE A 88 2.02 9.08 2.05
C ILE A 88 0.73 9.89 1.92
N THR A 89 0.82 11.00 1.20
CA THR A 89 -0.30 11.93 0.97
C THR A 89 -0.83 11.87 -0.45
N ASP A 90 0.00 11.44 -1.39
CA ASP A 90 -0.33 11.29 -2.81
C ASP A 90 0.66 10.34 -3.49
N HIS A 91 0.42 9.97 -4.75
CA HIS A 91 1.35 9.15 -5.50
C HIS A 91 1.45 9.51 -6.99
N ILE A 92 2.56 9.12 -7.59
CA ILE A 92 2.79 9.15 -9.04
C ILE A 92 3.00 7.71 -9.51
N SER A 93 2.21 7.27 -10.49
CA SER A 93 2.21 5.90 -11.01
C SER A 93 2.33 5.89 -12.52
N PHE A 94 3.56 5.86 -13.05
CA PHE A 94 3.79 5.75 -14.49
C PHE A 94 4.11 4.31 -14.95
N ASN A 95 4.70 3.52 -14.07
CA ASN A 95 5.31 2.23 -14.41
C ASN A 95 4.52 1.01 -13.93
N PHE A 96 3.41 1.22 -13.20
CA PHE A 96 2.54 0.13 -12.81
C PHE A 96 1.40 -0.05 -13.81
N ASN A 97 1.10 -1.30 -14.13
CA ASN A 97 -0.17 -1.62 -14.73
C ASN A 97 -1.28 -1.34 -13.71
N ASN A 98 -2.30 -0.58 -14.12
CA ASN A 98 -3.43 -0.31 -13.23
C ASN A 98 -4.18 -1.63 -12.95
N PRO A 99 -4.30 -2.05 -11.69
CA PRO A 99 -4.93 -3.33 -11.35
C PRO A 99 -6.42 -3.39 -11.72
N LEU A 100 -7.07 -2.25 -11.97
CA LEU A 100 -8.48 -2.19 -12.38
C LEU A 100 -8.69 -2.40 -13.89
N VAL A 101 -7.63 -2.59 -14.67
CA VAL A 101 -7.75 -2.95 -16.10
C VAL A 101 -8.49 -4.29 -16.23
N GLY A 102 -9.32 -4.40 -17.27
CA GLY A 102 -10.18 -5.55 -17.53
C GLY A 102 -11.65 -5.28 -17.15
N PRO A 103 -12.50 -6.31 -17.06
CA PRO A 103 -13.90 -6.19 -16.65
C PRO A 103 -14.04 -5.57 -15.26
N ASN A 104 -15.01 -4.66 -15.11
CA ASN A 104 -15.37 -4.12 -13.79
C ASN A 104 -16.33 -5.07 -13.08
N ASP A 105 -16.21 -5.09 -11.76
CA ASP A 105 -17.13 -5.75 -10.85
C ASP A 105 -17.76 -4.68 -9.96
N GLU A 106 -19.00 -4.31 -10.29
CA GLU A 106 -19.71 -3.19 -9.67
C GLU A 106 -20.07 -3.43 -8.21
N GLU A 107 -20.04 -4.69 -7.75
CA GLU A 107 -20.20 -5.03 -6.33
C GLU A 107 -19.10 -4.37 -5.47
N PHE A 108 -17.90 -4.22 -6.02
CA PHE A 108 -16.77 -3.60 -5.31
C PHE A 108 -16.61 -2.11 -5.58
N GLY A 109 -17.08 -1.61 -6.71
CA GLY A 109 -16.97 -0.17 -7.00
C GLY A 109 -17.25 0.19 -8.46
N PRO A 110 -17.30 1.49 -8.77
CA PRO A 110 -17.62 1.97 -10.11
C PRO A 110 -16.48 1.71 -11.10
N ARG A 111 -16.80 1.67 -12.41
CA ARG A 111 -15.79 1.50 -13.46
C ARG A 111 -14.71 2.58 -13.44
N PHE A 112 -15.08 3.81 -13.13
CA PHE A 112 -14.19 4.97 -13.05
C PHE A 112 -14.30 5.60 -11.66
N ILE A 113 -13.17 5.75 -10.98
CA ILE A 113 -13.10 6.27 -9.61
C ILE A 113 -12.17 7.49 -9.56
N GLY A 114 -12.59 8.53 -8.83
CA GLY A 114 -11.75 9.68 -8.52
C GLY A 114 -10.65 9.31 -7.53
N MET A 115 -9.45 9.84 -7.72
CA MET A 115 -8.28 9.52 -6.89
C MET A 115 -7.85 10.67 -5.96
N GLU A 116 -8.56 11.79 -5.97
CA GLU A 116 -8.23 13.01 -5.20
C GLU A 116 -8.20 12.79 -3.68
N ASN A 117 -8.91 11.78 -3.18
CA ASN A 117 -8.96 11.42 -1.76
C ASN A 117 -8.55 9.97 -1.51
N VAL A 118 -7.74 9.39 -2.38
CA VAL A 118 -7.29 8.01 -2.28
C VAL A 118 -6.60 7.74 -0.94
N TYR A 119 -5.76 8.64 -0.46
CA TYR A 119 -5.23 8.65 0.89
C TYR A 119 -6.20 9.41 1.80
N HIS A 120 -7.07 8.67 2.48
CA HIS A 120 -8.26 9.20 3.13
C HIS A 120 -7.95 10.28 4.17
N PRO A 121 -8.50 11.51 4.06
CA PRO A 121 -8.12 12.65 4.90
C PRO A 121 -8.22 12.37 6.39
N ALA A 122 -9.35 11.83 6.88
CA ALA A 122 -9.51 11.54 8.30
C ALA A 122 -8.57 10.42 8.79
N THR A 123 -8.14 9.49 7.93
CA THR A 123 -7.11 8.49 8.27
C THR A 123 -5.75 9.16 8.44
N ARG A 124 -5.38 10.07 7.54
CA ARG A 124 -4.15 10.88 7.66
C ARG A 124 -4.13 11.71 8.95
N ASP A 125 -5.25 12.35 9.29
CA ASP A 125 -5.34 13.15 10.53
C ASP A 125 -5.18 12.28 11.78
N ARG A 126 -5.73 11.06 11.78
CA ARG A 126 -5.52 10.09 12.86
C ARG A 126 -4.07 9.64 12.98
N LEU A 127 -3.40 9.37 11.85
CA LEU A 127 -1.98 9.01 11.83
C LEU A 127 -1.10 10.14 12.40
N LYS A 128 -1.36 11.40 12.03
CA LYS A 128 -0.69 12.57 12.60
C LYS A 128 -0.91 12.70 14.09
N ALA A 129 -2.15 12.55 14.54
CA ALA A 129 -2.49 12.60 15.96
C ALA A 129 -1.79 11.49 16.76
N SER A 130 -1.76 10.27 16.22
CA SER A 130 -1.06 9.13 16.83
C SER A 130 0.45 9.36 16.91
N ALA A 131 1.08 9.81 15.84
CA ALA A 131 2.50 10.14 15.83
C ALA A 131 2.83 11.20 16.90
N LYS A 132 2.03 12.26 16.97
CA LYS A 132 2.17 13.30 17.99
C LYS A 132 2.03 12.76 19.42
N SER A 133 1.07 11.87 19.66
CA SER A 133 0.87 11.28 21.00
C SER A 133 1.99 10.36 21.45
N LEU A 134 2.76 9.84 20.49
CA LEU A 134 3.91 8.95 20.72
C LEU A 134 5.25 9.69 20.65
N ASP A 135 5.24 11.02 20.51
CA ASP A 135 6.43 11.85 20.29
C ASP A 135 7.28 11.39 19.11
N LEU A 136 6.62 10.94 18.04
CA LEU A 136 7.25 10.50 16.80
C LEU A 136 7.20 11.59 15.74
N THR A 137 8.31 11.82 15.06
CA THR A 137 8.34 12.67 13.87
C THR A 137 7.72 11.88 12.70
N LEU A 138 6.63 12.39 12.13
CA LEU A 138 5.98 11.86 10.95
C LEU A 138 6.06 12.87 9.82
N HIS A 139 6.90 12.58 8.83
CA HIS A 139 6.98 13.38 7.60
C HIS A 139 5.76 13.08 6.70
N GLU A 140 5.48 13.99 5.78
CA GLU A 140 4.50 13.77 4.71
C GLU A 140 5.24 13.72 3.38
N GLY A 141 4.73 12.91 2.40
CA GLY A 141 5.40 12.81 1.12
C GLY A 141 4.57 12.20 0.00
N VAL A 142 4.96 12.54 -1.24
CA VAL A 142 4.43 11.96 -2.47
C VAL A 142 5.26 10.72 -2.84
N TYR A 143 4.58 9.58 -2.98
CA TYR A 143 5.21 8.30 -3.32
C TYR A 143 5.29 8.13 -4.83
N PHE A 144 6.49 7.85 -5.36
CA PHE A 144 6.66 7.46 -6.75
C PHE A 144 6.79 5.93 -6.86
N GLY A 145 5.89 5.32 -7.62
CA GLY A 145 5.90 3.87 -7.84
C GLY A 145 6.75 3.49 -9.04
N VAL A 146 7.67 2.56 -8.83
CA VAL A 146 8.48 1.92 -9.89
C VAL A 146 8.32 0.41 -9.85
N LEU A 147 8.52 -0.24 -11.00
CA LEU A 147 8.37 -1.70 -11.08
C LEU A 147 9.49 -2.42 -10.32
N GLY A 148 10.72 -1.97 -10.45
CA GLY A 148 11.90 -2.73 -10.00
C GLY A 148 12.19 -3.96 -10.88
N PRO A 149 12.97 -4.97 -10.41
CA PRO A 149 13.63 -5.03 -9.10
C PRO A 149 14.96 -4.25 -9.01
N SER A 150 15.44 -3.62 -10.10
CA SER A 150 16.62 -2.76 -10.05
C SER A 150 16.31 -1.44 -9.36
N PHE A 151 17.26 -0.93 -8.57
CA PHE A 151 17.17 0.43 -8.03
C PHE A 151 17.42 1.46 -9.15
N GLU A 152 17.03 2.69 -8.84
CA GLU A 152 17.04 3.81 -9.76
C GLU A 152 18.46 4.31 -10.03
N THR A 153 18.69 4.75 -11.25
CA THR A 153 19.91 5.47 -11.62
C THR A 153 19.90 6.91 -11.04
N PRO A 154 21.06 7.56 -10.89
CA PRO A 154 21.09 8.96 -10.47
C PRO A 154 20.33 9.92 -11.39
N ALA A 155 20.17 9.59 -12.67
CA ALA A 155 19.39 10.39 -13.62
C ALA A 155 17.89 10.25 -13.38
N GLU A 156 17.40 9.03 -13.13
CA GLU A 156 16.01 8.75 -12.77
C GLU A 156 15.65 9.45 -11.46
N ILE A 157 16.50 9.39 -10.44
CA ILE A 157 16.28 10.09 -9.16
C ILE A 157 16.07 11.60 -9.38
N ARG A 158 16.91 12.24 -10.22
CA ARG A 158 16.74 13.67 -10.55
C ARG A 158 15.42 13.94 -11.28
N ALA A 159 15.06 13.07 -12.23
CA ALA A 159 13.82 13.20 -12.99
C ALA A 159 12.60 13.06 -12.06
N TYR A 160 12.58 12.06 -11.19
CA TYR A 160 11.45 11.83 -10.27
C TYR A 160 11.29 12.97 -9.26
N ARG A 161 12.38 13.51 -8.75
CA ARG A 161 12.33 14.74 -7.92
C ARG A 161 11.71 15.93 -8.67
N THR A 162 12.06 16.12 -9.94
CA THR A 162 11.49 17.18 -10.78
C THR A 162 9.98 16.97 -11.00
N LEU A 163 9.51 15.73 -11.03
CA LEU A 163 8.08 15.40 -11.12
C LEU A 163 7.32 15.58 -9.79
N GLY A 164 8.02 15.90 -8.71
CA GLY A 164 7.41 16.13 -7.39
C GLY A 164 7.42 14.91 -6.47
N ALA A 165 8.15 13.84 -6.81
CA ALA A 165 8.32 12.70 -5.94
C ALA A 165 9.20 13.04 -4.73
N GLU A 166 8.85 12.51 -3.56
CA GLU A 166 9.59 12.71 -2.31
C GLU A 166 10.09 11.39 -1.72
N VAL A 167 9.40 10.28 -1.98
CA VAL A 167 9.83 8.91 -1.69
C VAL A 167 9.55 8.00 -2.89
N ILE A 168 10.30 6.91 -3.00
CA ILE A 168 10.20 5.97 -4.13
C ILE A 168 10.19 4.53 -3.65
N GLY A 169 9.40 3.69 -4.29
CA GLY A 169 9.35 2.25 -3.97
C GLY A 169 8.65 1.40 -5.02
N MET A 170 8.66 0.10 -4.78
CA MET A 170 8.27 -0.93 -5.76
C MET A 170 6.99 -1.67 -5.39
N SER A 171 6.11 -1.06 -4.57
CA SER A 171 4.90 -1.69 -4.02
C SER A 171 3.76 -0.68 -3.85
N THR A 172 2.79 -1.01 -3.03
CA THR A 172 1.83 -0.09 -2.39
C THR A 172 0.75 0.46 -3.31
N ILE A 173 1.10 1.08 -4.45
CA ILE A 173 0.11 1.75 -5.32
C ILE A 173 -0.98 0.80 -5.83
N PRO A 174 -0.67 -0.43 -6.28
CA PRO A 174 -1.71 -1.34 -6.74
C PRO A 174 -2.74 -1.69 -5.65
N GLU A 175 -2.29 -1.95 -4.43
CA GLU A 175 -3.18 -2.23 -3.29
C GLU A 175 -3.98 -0.98 -2.89
N VAL A 176 -3.35 0.19 -2.89
CA VAL A 176 -4.01 1.47 -2.61
C VAL A 176 -5.15 1.75 -3.59
N ILE A 177 -4.92 1.56 -4.89
CA ILE A 177 -5.95 1.72 -5.93
C ILE A 177 -7.11 0.75 -5.68
N CYS A 178 -6.83 -0.55 -5.46
CA CYS A 178 -7.86 -1.55 -5.24
C CYS A 178 -8.61 -1.35 -3.92
N ALA A 179 -7.92 -0.98 -2.84
CA ALA A 179 -8.53 -0.71 -1.55
C ALA A 179 -9.48 0.50 -1.63
N HIS A 180 -9.04 1.57 -2.28
CA HIS A 180 -9.88 2.74 -2.50
C HIS A 180 -11.08 2.42 -3.39
N HIS A 181 -10.88 1.64 -4.46
CA HIS A 181 -11.95 1.21 -5.37
C HIS A 181 -13.05 0.44 -4.64
N CYS A 182 -12.73 -0.42 -3.69
CA CYS A 182 -13.74 -1.15 -2.90
C CYS A 182 -14.18 -0.39 -1.62
N GLY A 183 -13.89 0.90 -1.52
CA GLY A 183 -14.41 1.78 -0.48
C GLY A 183 -13.76 1.62 0.89
N LEU A 184 -12.50 1.13 0.96
CA LEU A 184 -11.72 1.14 2.19
C LEU A 184 -11.07 2.52 2.40
N HIS A 185 -10.99 2.95 3.65
CA HIS A 185 -10.30 4.19 4.03
C HIS A 185 -8.79 3.94 4.11
N VAL A 186 -8.07 4.39 3.10
CA VAL A 186 -6.65 4.08 2.93
C VAL A 186 -5.75 5.04 3.72
N GLY A 187 -4.74 4.48 4.38
CA GLY A 187 -3.59 5.18 4.96
C GLY A 187 -2.31 4.41 4.68
N VAL A 188 -1.19 5.12 4.48
CA VAL A 188 0.11 4.52 4.17
C VAL A 188 1.23 5.24 4.91
N ILE A 189 2.14 4.47 5.48
CA ILE A 189 3.39 4.93 6.11
C ILE A 189 4.57 4.17 5.50
#